data_36e7344f77c8ceb8eda8c90afd2a1060
#
_entry.id   36e7344f77c8ceb8eda8c90afd2a1060
#
_cell.length_a   1.000
_cell.length_b   1.000
_cell.length_c   1.000
_cell.angle_alpha   90.00
_cell.angle_beta   90.00
_cell.angle_gamma   90.00
#
_symmetry.space_group_name_H-M   'P 1'
#
loop_
_entity.id
_entity.type
_entity.pdbx_description
1 polymer ?
#
loop_
_entity_poly.entity_id
_entity_poly.type
_entity_poly.pdbx_seq_one_letter_code
_entity_poly.pdbx_strand_id
1 'polypeptide(L)'
;MSSELSINPGIELRNAQLELHHFQVRLALAVGLVVLAFFLLAGRFFYLQVIKHGELYTLAEANRISIVPVSPNRGVIVDRNGVVLAHNYSAYTLEVEPDRIANLENLINELATVVEITPRDRRRFRRLLEESKSIGSLPIRTRLSDEEIARFAAVRYRFPGVEINARLFRQYPQGDVFSHVVGHIGRINQREVEQ
;
A
#
# COMPACT_ATOMS: atom_id res chain seq x y z
N MET A 1 -33.59 67.58 61.07
CA MET A 1 -34.50 66.92 60.10
C MET A 1 -33.67 65.92 59.29
N SER A 2 -33.58 64.73 59.82
CA SER A 2 -32.77 63.67 59.26
C SER A 2 -33.74 62.61 58.71
N SER A 3 -33.83 62.46 57.42
CA SER A 3 -34.61 61.39 56.75
C SER A 3 -33.69 60.20 56.61
N GLU A 4 -33.90 59.19 57.42
CA GLU A 4 -33.29 57.87 57.24
C GLU A 4 -33.91 57.16 56.00
N LEU A 5 -33.08 56.92 55.03
CA LEU A 5 -33.37 56.02 53.91
C LEU A 5 -33.28 54.57 54.43
N SER A 6 -34.43 53.98 54.66
CA SER A 6 -34.56 52.58 54.97
C SER A 6 -34.22 51.80 53.68
N ILE A 7 -33.04 51.24 53.57
CA ILE A 7 -32.66 50.27 52.59
C ILE A 7 -33.25 48.92 53.04
N ASN A 8 -34.31 48.52 52.33
CA ASN A 8 -34.90 47.22 52.56
C ASN A 8 -34.03 46.18 51.79
N PRO A 9 -33.26 45.34 52.46
CA PRO A 9 -32.57 44.24 51.76
C PRO A 9 -33.63 43.23 51.42
N GLY A 10 -34.01 43.16 50.16
CA GLY A 10 -34.87 42.09 49.64
C GLY A 10 -34.22 40.77 50.01
N ILE A 11 -34.80 40.13 51.03
CA ILE A 11 -34.49 38.75 51.42
C ILE A 11 -35.00 37.90 50.26
N GLU A 12 -34.14 37.67 49.28
CA GLU A 12 -34.33 36.60 48.32
C GLU A 12 -34.36 35.31 49.15
N LEU A 13 -35.56 34.81 49.41
CA LEU A 13 -35.77 33.48 50.01
C LEU A 13 -35.36 32.42 49.02
N ARG A 14 -34.07 32.30 48.85
CA ARG A 14 -33.44 31.26 48.06
C ARG A 14 -33.69 29.94 48.78
N ASN A 15 -34.67 29.21 48.29
CA ASN A 15 -35.04 27.94 48.88
C ASN A 15 -34.03 26.89 48.48
N ALA A 16 -32.89 26.84 49.21
CA ALA A 16 -31.72 25.98 48.91
C ALA A 16 -32.08 24.52 48.71
N GLN A 17 -33.15 24.06 49.33
CA GLN A 17 -33.66 22.68 49.17
C GLN A 17 -34.29 22.45 47.77
N LEU A 18 -35.01 23.42 47.23
CA LEU A 18 -35.59 23.31 45.87
C LEU A 18 -34.53 23.41 44.81
N GLU A 19 -33.53 24.27 44.98
CA GLU A 19 -32.39 24.35 44.07
C GLU A 19 -31.57 23.05 44.05
N LEU A 20 -31.31 22.47 45.23
CA LEU A 20 -30.63 21.18 45.34
C LEU A 20 -31.43 20.06 44.66
N HIS A 21 -32.75 20.04 44.83
CA HIS A 21 -33.60 19.05 44.19
C HIS A 21 -33.57 19.16 42.65
N HIS A 22 -33.68 20.40 42.12
CA HIS A 22 -33.56 20.62 40.66
C HIS A 22 -32.19 20.28 40.13
N PHE A 23 -31.12 20.55 40.89
CA PHE A 23 -29.76 20.15 40.52
C PHE A 23 -29.63 18.61 40.50
N GLN A 24 -30.12 17.92 41.53
CA GLN A 24 -30.08 16.46 41.57
C GLN A 24 -30.85 15.82 40.42
N VAL A 25 -32.03 16.32 40.08
CA VAL A 25 -32.83 15.83 38.96
C VAL A 25 -32.08 16.02 37.62
N ARG A 26 -31.54 17.23 37.42
CA ARG A 26 -30.72 17.50 36.18
C ARG A 26 -29.47 16.61 36.10
N LEU A 27 -28.81 16.44 37.25
CA LEU A 27 -27.63 15.55 37.31
C LEU A 27 -28.04 14.10 37.05
N ALA A 28 -29.12 13.60 37.63
CA ALA A 28 -29.62 12.25 37.39
C ALA A 28 -30.01 12.03 35.91
N LEU A 29 -30.63 13.03 35.28
CA LEU A 29 -30.94 12.99 33.84
C LEU A 29 -29.69 12.96 33.00
N ALA A 30 -28.71 13.79 33.31
CA ALA A 30 -27.43 13.82 32.58
C ALA A 30 -26.65 12.50 32.72
N VAL A 31 -26.57 11.96 33.94
CA VAL A 31 -25.97 10.64 34.18
C VAL A 31 -26.73 9.54 33.46
N GLY A 32 -28.07 9.56 33.53
CA GLY A 32 -28.93 8.58 32.82
C GLY A 32 -28.67 8.62 31.30
N LEU A 33 -28.53 9.80 30.71
CA LEU A 33 -28.24 9.95 29.27
C LEU A 33 -26.87 9.42 28.91
N VAL A 34 -25.84 9.70 29.72
CA VAL A 34 -24.49 9.16 29.53
C VAL A 34 -24.47 7.64 29.63
N VAL A 35 -25.13 7.08 30.63
CA VAL A 35 -25.25 5.63 30.81
C VAL A 35 -25.99 4.99 29.64
N LEU A 36 -27.06 5.59 29.17
CA LEU A 36 -27.79 5.12 27.97
C LEU A 36 -26.91 5.13 26.74
N ALA A 37 -26.17 6.22 26.49
CA ALA A 37 -25.22 6.33 25.38
C ALA A 37 -24.13 5.24 25.45
N PHE A 38 -23.63 4.96 26.66
CA PHE A 38 -22.66 3.91 26.89
C PHE A 38 -23.21 2.51 26.58
N PHE A 39 -24.45 2.24 26.97
CA PHE A 39 -25.13 0.96 26.62
C PHE A 39 -25.35 0.82 25.11
N LEU A 40 -25.72 1.88 24.42
CA LEU A 40 -25.85 1.87 22.96
C LEU A 40 -24.51 1.57 22.27
N LEU A 41 -23.42 2.18 22.74
CA LEU A 41 -22.09 1.89 22.24
C LEU A 41 -21.68 0.45 22.54
N ALA A 42 -21.89 -0.04 23.75
CA ALA A 42 -21.56 -1.41 24.12
C ALA A 42 -22.36 -2.41 23.26
N GLY A 43 -23.64 -2.17 23.04
CA GLY A 43 -24.48 -2.98 22.14
C GLY A 43 -23.97 -2.95 20.69
N ARG A 44 -23.51 -1.78 20.21
CA ARG A 44 -22.91 -1.66 18.89
C ARG A 44 -21.61 -2.43 18.77
N PHE A 45 -20.74 -2.35 19.79
CA PHE A 45 -19.50 -3.12 19.85
C PHE A 45 -19.78 -4.63 19.84
N PHE A 46 -20.72 -5.09 20.66
CA PHE A 46 -21.12 -6.49 20.68
C PHE A 46 -21.63 -6.96 19.31
N TYR A 47 -22.47 -6.18 18.67
CA TYR A 47 -22.97 -6.47 17.32
C TYR A 47 -21.84 -6.62 16.31
N LEU A 48 -20.88 -5.68 16.28
CA LEU A 48 -19.76 -5.71 15.34
C LEU A 48 -18.75 -6.81 15.64
N GLN A 49 -18.45 -7.04 16.93
CA GLN A 49 -17.39 -7.97 17.33
C GLN A 49 -17.86 -9.42 17.43
N VAL A 50 -19.15 -9.66 17.69
CA VAL A 50 -19.68 -11.01 17.84
C VAL A 50 -20.49 -11.42 16.61
N ILE A 51 -21.50 -10.64 16.25
CA ILE A 51 -22.44 -11.02 15.19
C ILE A 51 -21.80 -10.83 13.80
N LYS A 52 -21.13 -9.70 13.57
CA LYS A 52 -20.48 -9.39 12.28
C LYS A 52 -18.98 -9.74 12.21
N HIS A 53 -18.47 -10.43 13.21
CA HIS A 53 -17.04 -10.76 13.28
C HIS A 53 -16.54 -11.49 12.04
N GLY A 54 -17.22 -12.53 11.58
CA GLY A 54 -16.79 -13.33 10.44
C GLY A 54 -16.73 -12.53 9.13
N GLU A 55 -17.74 -11.71 8.88
CA GLU A 55 -17.81 -10.86 7.69
C GLU A 55 -16.71 -9.78 7.69
N LEU A 56 -16.55 -9.09 8.82
CA LEU A 56 -15.52 -8.04 8.97
C LEU A 56 -14.10 -8.61 8.98
N TYR A 57 -13.92 -9.80 9.54
CA TYR A 57 -12.62 -10.49 9.52
C TYR A 57 -12.20 -10.86 8.09
N THR A 58 -13.12 -11.43 7.30
CA THR A 58 -12.81 -11.75 5.89
C THR A 58 -12.51 -10.52 5.07
N LEU A 59 -13.20 -9.41 5.27
CA LEU A 59 -12.90 -8.14 4.61
C LEU A 59 -11.54 -7.57 5.03
N ALA A 60 -11.20 -7.67 6.32
CA ALA A 60 -9.90 -7.23 6.83
C ALA A 60 -8.75 -8.08 6.27
N GLU A 61 -8.91 -9.42 6.21
CA GLU A 61 -7.93 -10.31 5.59
C GLU A 61 -7.80 -10.05 4.09
N ALA A 62 -8.89 -9.86 3.37
CA ALA A 62 -8.88 -9.52 1.94
C ALA A 62 -8.15 -8.19 1.67
N ASN A 63 -8.24 -7.22 2.59
CA ASN A 63 -7.51 -5.96 2.48
C ASN A 63 -6.02 -6.08 2.83
N ARG A 64 -5.64 -7.06 3.67
CA ARG A 64 -4.25 -7.33 4.08
C ARG A 64 -3.50 -8.21 3.09
N ILE A 65 -4.22 -9.14 2.46
CA ILE A 65 -3.63 -10.10 1.52
C ILE A 65 -3.64 -9.50 0.12
N SER A 66 -2.47 -9.15 -0.41
CA SER A 66 -2.34 -8.86 -1.82
C SER A 66 -1.91 -10.12 -2.59
N ILE A 67 -2.63 -10.44 -3.66
CA ILE A 67 -2.25 -11.54 -4.54
C ILE A 67 -1.06 -11.08 -5.37
N VAL A 68 0.12 -11.63 -5.07
CA VAL A 68 1.32 -11.42 -5.88
C VAL A 68 1.37 -12.51 -6.95
N PRO A 69 1.23 -12.19 -8.24
CA PRO A 69 1.30 -13.18 -9.29
C PRO A 69 2.75 -13.70 -9.41
N VAL A 70 2.94 -14.98 -9.15
CA VAL A 70 4.22 -15.65 -9.35
C VAL A 70 4.22 -16.24 -10.75
N SER A 71 5.05 -15.70 -11.65
CA SER A 71 5.20 -16.21 -12.99
C SER A 71 5.90 -17.57 -12.95
N PRO A 72 5.30 -18.64 -13.53
CA PRO A 72 5.92 -19.95 -13.56
C PRO A 72 7.17 -19.94 -14.44
N ASN A 73 8.13 -20.80 -14.08
CA ASN A 73 9.32 -21.01 -14.87
C ASN A 73 8.97 -21.70 -16.20
N ARG A 74 9.44 -21.16 -17.30
CA ARG A 74 9.27 -21.83 -18.60
C ARG A 74 10.29 -22.94 -18.74
N GLY A 75 9.87 -24.07 -19.34
CA GLY A 75 10.74 -25.20 -19.67
C GLY A 75 11.84 -24.83 -20.66
N VAL A 76 12.89 -25.66 -20.71
CA VAL A 76 13.94 -25.59 -21.73
C VAL A 76 13.38 -26.13 -23.06
N ILE A 77 13.74 -25.51 -24.18
CA ILE A 77 13.44 -26.00 -25.51
C ILE A 77 14.75 -26.55 -26.09
N VAL A 78 14.73 -27.80 -26.50
CA VAL A 78 15.86 -28.48 -27.10
C VAL A 78 15.47 -29.06 -28.48
N ASP A 79 16.45 -29.24 -29.33
CA ASP A 79 16.27 -29.98 -30.59
C ASP A 79 16.27 -31.51 -30.34
N ARG A 80 16.10 -32.30 -31.40
CA ARG A 80 16.14 -33.76 -31.31
C ARG A 80 17.47 -34.35 -30.84
N ASN A 81 18.55 -33.58 -30.93
CA ASN A 81 19.90 -33.97 -30.51
C ASN A 81 20.23 -33.48 -29.09
N GLY A 82 19.28 -32.80 -28.40
CA GLY A 82 19.49 -32.24 -27.08
C GLY A 82 20.17 -30.87 -27.06
N VAL A 83 20.37 -30.24 -28.24
CA VAL A 83 20.93 -28.88 -28.29
C VAL A 83 19.92 -27.85 -27.78
N VAL A 84 20.34 -27.03 -26.86
CA VAL A 84 19.47 -26.00 -26.21
C VAL A 84 19.17 -24.88 -27.21
N LEU A 85 17.89 -24.71 -27.54
CA LEU A 85 17.38 -23.64 -28.39
C LEU A 85 16.87 -22.45 -27.57
N ALA A 86 16.31 -22.72 -26.40
CA ALA A 86 15.90 -21.66 -25.45
C ALA A 86 15.92 -22.15 -24.01
N HIS A 87 16.47 -21.35 -23.11
CA HIS A 87 16.48 -21.61 -21.65
C HIS A 87 16.27 -20.33 -20.86
N ASN A 88 15.96 -20.48 -19.58
CA ASN A 88 15.88 -19.34 -18.66
C ASN A 88 17.20 -19.15 -17.93
N TYR A 89 17.58 -17.90 -17.69
CA TYR A 89 18.65 -17.56 -16.76
C TYR A 89 18.16 -16.52 -15.77
N SER A 90 18.72 -16.53 -14.58
CA SER A 90 18.39 -15.56 -13.53
C SER A 90 19.25 -14.32 -13.72
N ALA A 91 18.62 -13.15 -13.62
CA ALA A 91 19.33 -11.87 -13.55
C ALA A 91 18.63 -10.94 -12.56
N TYR A 92 19.41 -10.10 -11.91
CA TYR A 92 18.89 -9.14 -10.97
C TYR A 92 18.28 -7.93 -11.67
N THR A 93 17.17 -7.47 -11.13
CA THR A 93 16.38 -6.33 -11.63
C THR A 93 16.17 -5.34 -10.50
N LEU A 94 16.42 -4.08 -10.75
CA LEU A 94 16.08 -2.99 -9.84
C LEU A 94 14.62 -2.61 -10.04
N GLU A 95 13.83 -2.76 -9.00
CA GLU A 95 12.39 -2.54 -8.99
C GLU A 95 12.04 -1.39 -8.05
N VAL A 96 11.04 -0.62 -8.43
CA VAL A 96 10.56 0.56 -7.71
C VAL A 96 9.09 0.36 -7.40
N GLU A 97 8.67 0.61 -6.16
CA GLU A 97 7.27 0.68 -5.74
C GLU A 97 6.77 2.13 -5.80
N PRO A 98 6.08 2.56 -6.86
CA PRO A 98 5.71 3.97 -7.04
C PRO A 98 4.85 4.53 -5.91
N ASP A 99 3.98 3.70 -5.32
CA ASP A 99 3.02 4.12 -4.28
C ASP A 99 3.70 4.52 -2.96
N ARG A 100 4.94 4.09 -2.76
CA ARG A 100 5.73 4.44 -1.56
C ARG A 100 6.59 5.68 -1.73
N ILE A 101 6.56 6.30 -2.91
CA ILE A 101 7.51 7.35 -3.29
C ILE A 101 6.77 8.64 -3.61
N ALA A 102 7.03 9.68 -2.84
CA ALA A 102 6.39 10.99 -3.01
C ALA A 102 6.86 11.73 -4.28
N ASN A 103 8.13 11.57 -4.67
CA ASN A 103 8.69 12.21 -5.86
C ASN A 103 9.56 11.24 -6.66
N LEU A 104 8.95 10.62 -7.65
CA LEU A 104 9.54 9.57 -8.46
C LEU A 104 10.68 10.07 -9.35
N GLU A 105 10.58 11.25 -9.93
CA GLU A 105 11.61 11.81 -10.80
C GLU A 105 12.90 12.13 -10.02
N ASN A 106 12.78 12.68 -8.82
CA ASN A 106 13.93 12.92 -7.95
C ASN A 106 14.61 11.61 -7.57
N LEU A 107 13.82 10.60 -7.18
CA LEU A 107 14.35 9.27 -6.88
C LEU A 107 15.13 8.69 -8.06
N ILE A 108 14.59 8.75 -9.28
CA ILE A 108 15.24 8.23 -10.48
C ILE A 108 16.55 8.97 -10.76
N ASN A 109 16.60 10.28 -10.53
CA ASN A 109 17.81 11.07 -10.69
C ASN A 109 18.88 10.70 -9.65
N GLU A 110 18.49 10.49 -8.39
CA GLU A 110 19.40 10.02 -7.36
C GLU A 110 19.88 8.58 -7.62
N LEU A 111 18.99 7.68 -8.03
CA LEU A 111 19.36 6.32 -8.41
C LEU A 111 20.35 6.27 -9.57
N ALA A 112 20.22 7.20 -10.52
CA ALA A 112 21.14 7.29 -11.66
C ALA A 112 22.59 7.62 -11.27
N THR A 113 22.84 8.09 -10.03
CA THR A 113 24.19 8.29 -9.50
C THR A 113 24.84 7.00 -9.00
N VAL A 114 24.03 5.99 -8.70
CA VAL A 114 24.46 4.71 -8.10
C VAL A 114 24.46 3.58 -9.14
N VAL A 115 23.39 3.51 -9.95
CA VAL A 115 23.15 2.50 -10.97
C VAL A 115 23.00 3.17 -12.33
N GLU A 116 23.56 2.59 -13.37
CA GLU A 116 23.46 3.14 -14.73
C GLU A 116 22.03 3.05 -15.28
N ILE A 117 21.27 4.15 -15.19
CA ILE A 117 19.90 4.25 -15.71
C ILE A 117 19.92 4.99 -17.05
N THR A 118 19.77 4.24 -18.14
CA THR A 118 19.78 4.82 -19.48
C THR A 118 18.49 5.60 -19.80
N PRO A 119 18.51 6.53 -20.77
CA PRO A 119 17.29 7.20 -21.25
C PRO A 119 16.24 6.21 -21.79
N ARG A 120 16.68 5.06 -22.29
CA ARG A 120 15.79 3.96 -22.73
C ARG A 120 15.06 3.30 -21.55
N ASP A 121 15.77 3.10 -20.43
CA ASP A 121 15.20 2.54 -19.22
C ASP A 121 14.14 3.49 -18.63
N ARG A 122 14.43 4.79 -18.59
CA ARG A 122 13.46 5.80 -18.13
C ARG A 122 12.19 5.82 -18.98
N ARG A 123 12.32 5.79 -20.32
CA ARG A 123 11.15 5.74 -21.22
C ARG A 123 10.33 4.46 -21.03
N ARG A 124 11.01 3.32 -20.88
CA ARG A 124 10.35 2.05 -20.61
C ARG A 124 9.61 2.07 -19.29
N PHE A 125 10.25 2.59 -18.24
CA PHE A 125 9.64 2.70 -16.92
C PHE A 125 8.39 3.58 -16.91
N ARG A 126 8.43 4.75 -17.56
CA ARG A 126 7.25 5.64 -17.68
C ARG A 126 6.09 4.95 -18.38
N ARG A 127 6.37 4.25 -19.48
CA ARG A 127 5.34 3.47 -20.17
C ARG A 127 4.73 2.41 -19.27
N LEU A 128 5.56 1.68 -18.54
CA LEU A 128 5.08 0.68 -17.57
C LEU A 128 4.23 1.30 -16.47
N LEU A 129 4.57 2.48 -16.01
CA LEU A 129 3.82 3.21 -15.01
C LEU A 129 2.44 3.65 -15.54
N GLU A 130 2.37 4.09 -16.79
CA GLU A 130 1.12 4.49 -17.44
C GLU A 130 0.21 3.28 -17.72
N GLU A 131 0.78 2.15 -18.14
CA GLU A 131 0.06 0.91 -18.42
C GLU A 131 -0.38 0.17 -17.15
N SER A 132 0.36 0.33 -16.04
CA SER A 132 0.12 -0.39 -14.80
C SER A 132 -0.94 0.32 -13.97
N LYS A 133 -2.16 -0.22 -13.97
CA LYS A 133 -3.23 0.17 -13.03
C LYS A 133 -3.08 -0.54 -11.67
N SER A 134 -2.11 -1.44 -11.54
CA SER A 134 -1.92 -2.30 -10.38
C SER A 134 -0.83 -1.75 -9.47
N ILE A 135 -1.15 -1.71 -8.20
CA ILE A 135 -0.23 -1.50 -7.08
C ILE A 135 0.82 -2.62 -7.12
N GLY A 136 2.07 -2.27 -7.36
CA GLY A 136 3.15 -3.27 -7.40
C GLY A 136 4.51 -2.67 -7.79
N SER A 137 5.55 -3.48 -7.64
CA SER A 137 6.90 -3.07 -8.02
C SER A 137 7.08 -3.08 -9.54
N LEU A 138 7.66 -2.02 -10.09
CA LEU A 138 7.94 -1.84 -11.51
C LEU A 138 9.44 -1.85 -11.77
N PRO A 139 9.91 -2.61 -12.79
CA PRO A 139 11.33 -2.67 -13.12
C PRO A 139 11.80 -1.38 -13.81
N ILE A 140 12.78 -0.70 -13.19
CA ILE A 140 13.45 0.46 -13.79
C ILE A 140 14.70 0.05 -14.56
N ARG A 141 15.52 -0.84 -13.98
CA ARG A 141 16.72 -1.37 -14.61
C ARG A 141 16.72 -2.89 -14.54
N THR A 142 16.88 -3.56 -15.66
CA THR A 142 16.98 -5.02 -15.76
C THR A 142 18.42 -5.44 -16.01
N ARG A 143 18.79 -6.65 -15.56
CA ARG A 143 20.13 -7.24 -15.75
C ARG A 143 21.23 -6.36 -15.15
N LEU A 144 21.14 -6.12 -13.85
CA LEU A 144 22.21 -5.43 -13.13
C LEU A 144 23.49 -6.25 -13.15
N SER A 145 24.62 -5.56 -13.24
CA SER A 145 25.93 -6.17 -12.99
C SER A 145 26.16 -6.39 -11.48
N ASP A 146 27.07 -7.29 -11.14
CA ASP A 146 27.43 -7.53 -9.75
C ASP A 146 27.97 -6.27 -9.05
N GLU A 147 28.67 -5.41 -9.80
CA GLU A 147 29.14 -4.12 -9.30
C GLU A 147 28.01 -3.14 -9.02
N GLU A 148 26.98 -3.07 -9.88
CA GLU A 148 25.78 -2.25 -9.67
C GLU A 148 25.01 -2.74 -8.45
N ILE A 149 24.90 -4.08 -8.28
CA ILE A 149 24.25 -4.69 -7.12
C ILE A 149 25.00 -4.31 -5.84
N ALA A 150 26.32 -4.46 -5.82
CA ALA A 150 27.14 -4.12 -4.66
C ALA A 150 27.05 -2.63 -4.30
N ARG A 151 27.12 -1.74 -5.29
CA ARG A 151 26.98 -0.29 -5.08
C ARG A 151 25.61 0.07 -4.51
N PHE A 152 24.55 -0.48 -5.08
CA PHE A 152 23.20 -0.22 -4.56
C PHE A 152 23.01 -0.80 -3.17
N ALA A 153 23.47 -2.02 -2.90
CA ALA A 153 23.35 -2.65 -1.59
C ALA A 153 23.98 -1.81 -0.46
N ALA A 154 25.12 -1.16 -0.74
CA ALA A 154 25.79 -0.29 0.22
C ALA A 154 24.98 0.96 0.60
N VAL A 155 24.11 1.43 -0.29
CA VAL A 155 23.33 2.66 -0.10
C VAL A 155 21.82 2.43 -0.06
N ARG A 156 21.37 1.16 -0.01
CA ARG A 156 19.96 0.77 -0.04
C ARG A 156 19.09 1.54 0.96
N TYR A 157 19.63 1.84 2.16
CA TYR A 157 18.92 2.57 3.20
C TYR A 157 18.45 3.97 2.79
N ARG A 158 19.05 4.56 1.75
CA ARG A 158 18.68 5.87 1.19
C ARG A 158 17.47 5.82 0.26
N PHE A 159 17.11 4.63 -0.23
CA PHE A 159 16.12 4.42 -1.27
C PHE A 159 14.95 3.55 -0.78
N PRO A 160 14.08 4.07 0.14
CA PRO A 160 12.90 3.33 0.57
C PRO A 160 11.97 3.11 -0.64
N GLY A 161 11.41 1.91 -0.77
CA GLY A 161 10.56 1.53 -1.91
C GLY A 161 11.32 1.13 -3.17
N VAL A 162 12.64 0.92 -3.09
CA VAL A 162 13.47 0.37 -4.18
C VAL A 162 14.10 -0.93 -3.72
N GLU A 163 13.94 -1.99 -4.52
CA GLU A 163 14.45 -3.32 -4.20
C GLU A 163 15.13 -3.98 -5.40
N ILE A 164 16.08 -4.86 -5.11
CA ILE A 164 16.69 -5.74 -6.11
C ILE A 164 16.02 -7.10 -6.02
N ASN A 165 15.39 -7.53 -7.11
CA ASN A 165 14.73 -8.82 -7.21
C ASN A 165 15.35 -9.66 -8.33
N ALA A 166 15.53 -10.95 -8.07
CA ALA A 166 15.93 -11.90 -9.09
C ALA A 166 14.75 -12.20 -10.02
N ARG A 167 14.93 -12.01 -11.33
CA ARG A 167 13.94 -12.32 -12.36
C ARG A 167 14.51 -13.29 -13.36
N LEU A 168 13.66 -14.16 -13.90
CA LEU A 168 14.03 -15.08 -14.95
C LEU A 168 13.85 -14.43 -16.32
N PHE A 169 14.92 -14.47 -17.11
CA PHE A 169 14.93 -13.98 -18.48
C PHE A 169 15.12 -15.14 -19.44
N ARG A 170 14.42 -15.09 -20.56
CA ARG A 170 14.59 -16.06 -21.64
C ARG A 170 15.81 -15.74 -22.46
N GLN A 171 16.65 -16.74 -22.72
CA GLN A 171 17.80 -16.65 -23.59
C GLN A 171 17.67 -17.62 -24.74
N TYR A 172 18.08 -17.18 -25.92
CA TYR A 172 18.08 -17.93 -27.15
C TYR A 172 19.55 -18.03 -27.64
N PRO A 173 20.27 -19.12 -27.29
CA PRO A 173 21.72 -19.22 -27.58
C PRO A 173 22.05 -19.16 -29.07
N GLN A 174 21.13 -19.62 -29.95
CA GLN A 174 21.29 -19.61 -31.38
C GLN A 174 20.84 -18.30 -32.06
N GLY A 175 20.51 -17.26 -31.26
CA GLY A 175 20.06 -15.95 -31.76
C GLY A 175 18.82 -16.07 -32.67
N ASP A 176 18.87 -15.42 -33.82
CA ASP A 176 17.72 -15.25 -34.71
C ASP A 176 17.45 -16.50 -35.61
N VAL A 177 18.39 -17.46 -35.64
CA VAL A 177 18.32 -18.61 -36.56
C VAL A 177 17.02 -19.42 -36.41
N PHE A 178 16.54 -19.59 -35.17
CA PHE A 178 15.33 -20.34 -34.86
C PHE A 178 14.11 -19.48 -34.53
N SER A 179 14.17 -18.17 -34.79
CA SER A 179 13.14 -17.21 -34.38
C SER A 179 11.74 -17.55 -34.90
N HIS A 180 11.66 -18.06 -36.14
CA HIS A 180 10.39 -18.45 -36.75
C HIS A 180 9.79 -19.74 -36.19
N VAL A 181 10.61 -20.60 -35.59
CA VAL A 181 10.17 -21.90 -35.02
C VAL A 181 9.87 -21.75 -33.52
N VAL A 182 10.76 -21.10 -32.80
CA VAL A 182 10.67 -20.94 -31.33
C VAL A 182 9.82 -19.74 -30.92
N GLY A 183 9.68 -18.77 -31.84
CA GLY A 183 8.95 -17.52 -31.58
C GLY A 183 9.67 -16.61 -30.57
N HIS A 184 8.93 -15.64 -30.06
CA HIS A 184 9.41 -14.69 -29.07
C HIS A 184 8.40 -14.55 -27.91
N ILE A 185 8.87 -14.00 -26.78
CA ILE A 185 8.03 -13.72 -25.63
C ILE A 185 7.72 -12.23 -25.63
N GLY A 186 6.42 -11.89 -25.57
CA GLY A 186 5.92 -10.55 -25.34
C GLY A 186 5.15 -10.46 -24.00
N ARG A 187 4.93 -9.26 -23.54
CA ARG A 187 3.95 -9.01 -22.48
C ARG A 187 2.54 -9.12 -23.05
N ILE A 188 1.66 -9.74 -22.30
CA ILE A 188 0.22 -9.79 -22.61
C ILE A 188 -0.32 -8.36 -22.51
N ASN A 189 -1.02 -7.91 -23.54
CA ASN A 189 -1.71 -6.64 -23.55
C ASN A 189 -3.01 -6.72 -22.74
N GLN A 190 -3.48 -5.59 -22.22
CA GLN A 190 -4.70 -5.56 -21.41
C GLN A 190 -5.93 -6.11 -22.16
N ARG A 191 -5.99 -5.95 -23.49
CA ARG A 191 -7.05 -6.51 -24.34
C ARG A 191 -7.01 -8.03 -24.44
N GLU A 192 -5.82 -8.62 -24.31
CA GLU A 192 -5.61 -10.07 -24.33
C GLU A 192 -5.89 -10.73 -22.98
N VAL A 193 -5.89 -9.93 -21.89
CA VAL A 193 -6.25 -10.40 -20.55
C VAL A 193 -7.77 -10.46 -20.35
N GLU A 194 -8.51 -9.63 -21.11
CA GLU A 194 -9.98 -9.53 -21.02
C GLU A 194 -10.70 -10.53 -21.97
N GLN A 195 -9.97 -11.30 -22.80
CA GLN A 195 -10.48 -12.37 -23.67
C GLN A 195 -10.39 -13.74 -23.00
#